data_4d4e6b5dbb269b80626072b408cf1ef4
#
_entry.id   4d4e6b5dbb269b80626072b408cf1ef4
#
_cell.length_a   1.000
_cell.length_b   1.000
_cell.length_c   1.000
_cell.angle_alpha   90.00
_cell.angle_beta   90.00
_cell.angle_gamma   90.00
#
_symmetry.space_group_name_H-M   'P 1'
#
loop_
_entity.id
_entity.type
_entity.pdbx_description
1 polymer ?
#
loop_
_entity_poly.entity_id
_entity_poly.type
_entity_poly.pdbx_seq_one_letter_code
_entity_poly.pdbx_strand_id
1 'polypeptide(L)'
;MSAYGNSDAIREAQIRMLSADMEKEYEAGNYVLCGGDFNHDLKASEKDAENCESWAYPFPREELPEHFSFCLDNLSDSEKDALWDSARNADMEYVPGVTYTVTLDGFITSDNIECTEYENVNTGYSYSDHDPVYMKFKLLDE
;
A
#
# COMPACT_ATOMS: atom_id res chain seq x y z
N MET A 1 -5.52 0.41 8.62
CA MET A 1 -5.34 1.75 9.26
C MET A 1 -6.67 2.49 9.33
N SER A 2 -6.78 3.46 10.23
CA SER A 2 -8.03 4.20 10.41
C SER A 2 -8.37 5.08 9.20
N ALA A 3 -9.63 5.04 8.76
CA ALA A 3 -10.17 5.94 7.74
C ALA A 3 -11.07 7.03 8.35
N TYR A 4 -11.30 7.01 9.65
CA TYR A 4 -12.30 7.84 10.32
C TYR A 4 -11.68 8.74 11.38
N GLY A 5 -12.37 9.87 11.66
CA GLY A 5 -12.04 10.80 12.72
C GLY A 5 -10.93 11.77 12.34
N ASN A 6 -10.28 12.33 13.35
CA ASN A 6 -9.14 13.25 13.20
C ASN A 6 -7.91 12.44 12.73
N SER A 7 -8.02 11.99 11.50
CA SER A 7 -7.35 10.80 11.01
C SER A 7 -5.85 10.95 10.79
N ASP A 8 -5.33 12.15 10.58
CA ASP A 8 -3.93 12.33 10.20
C ASP A 8 -2.99 11.97 11.34
N ALA A 9 -3.26 12.46 12.55
CA ALA A 9 -2.47 12.13 13.74
C ALA A 9 -2.59 10.65 14.12
N ILE A 10 -3.78 10.08 13.95
CA ILE A 10 -4.03 8.65 14.23
C ILE A 10 -3.28 7.79 13.21
N ARG A 11 -3.39 8.08 11.93
CA ARG A 11 -2.69 7.35 10.86
C ARG A 11 -1.17 7.44 11.01
N GLU A 12 -0.66 8.62 11.33
CA GLU A 12 0.76 8.82 11.58
C GLU A 12 1.24 7.97 12.78
N ALA A 13 0.48 7.95 13.86
CA ALA A 13 0.78 7.12 15.03
C ALA A 13 0.75 5.61 14.68
N GLN A 14 -0.22 5.18 13.88
CA GLN A 14 -0.31 3.79 13.43
C GLN A 14 0.88 3.39 12.55
N ILE A 15 1.31 4.26 11.65
CA ILE A 15 2.49 4.02 10.80
C ILE A 15 3.74 3.89 11.67
N ARG A 16 3.92 4.75 12.66
CA ARG A 16 5.07 4.68 13.57
C ARG A 16 5.07 3.41 14.40
N MET A 17 3.92 2.99 14.90
CA MET A 17 3.78 1.73 15.65
C MET A 17 4.11 0.52 14.79
N LEU A 18 3.55 0.49 13.58
CA LEU A 18 3.82 -0.58 12.61
C LEU A 18 5.31 -0.62 12.25
N SER A 19 5.90 0.52 11.96
CA SER A 19 7.33 0.63 11.61
C SER A 19 8.22 0.14 12.75
N ALA A 20 7.90 0.49 13.99
CA ALA A 20 8.65 0.04 15.17
C ALA A 20 8.55 -1.49 15.36
N ASP A 21 7.37 -2.06 15.16
CA ASP A 21 7.17 -3.51 15.27
C ASP A 21 7.92 -4.27 14.16
N MET A 22 7.85 -3.78 12.92
CA MET A 22 8.56 -4.38 11.80
C MET A 22 10.08 -4.35 12.03
N GLU A 23 10.62 -3.21 12.46
CA GLU A 23 12.06 -3.04 12.73
C GLU A 23 12.50 -4.00 13.84
N LYS A 24 11.76 -4.09 14.92
CA LYS A 24 12.02 -5.01 16.03
C LYS A 24 12.13 -6.46 15.58
N GLU A 25 11.19 -6.91 14.76
CA GLU A 25 11.17 -8.28 14.25
C GLU A 25 12.33 -8.53 13.27
N TYR A 26 12.64 -7.56 12.45
CA TYR A 26 13.78 -7.64 11.53
C TYR A 26 15.12 -7.74 12.29
N GLU A 27 15.32 -6.91 13.31
CA GLU A 27 16.51 -6.93 14.17
C GLU A 27 16.66 -8.25 14.93
N ALA A 28 15.54 -8.91 15.23
CA ALA A 28 15.55 -10.26 15.83
C ALA A 28 15.94 -11.37 14.84
N GLY A 29 16.19 -11.04 13.57
CA GLY A 29 16.59 -11.97 12.52
C GLY A 29 15.44 -12.60 11.75
N ASN A 30 14.23 -12.06 11.89
CA ASN A 30 13.04 -12.61 11.24
C ASN A 30 12.85 -12.04 9.83
N TYR A 31 12.15 -12.80 8.99
CA TYR A 31 11.55 -12.31 7.76
C TYR A 31 10.27 -11.56 8.13
N VAL A 32 10.09 -10.36 7.60
CA VAL A 32 8.93 -9.54 7.94
C VAL A 32 8.12 -9.19 6.70
N LEU A 33 6.84 -9.52 6.74
CA LEU A 33 5.88 -9.20 5.69
C LEU A 33 4.64 -8.60 6.33
N CYS A 34 4.22 -7.44 5.83
CA CYS A 34 3.01 -6.77 6.27
C CYS A 34 2.11 -6.50 5.07
N GLY A 35 0.89 -7.00 5.11
CA GLY A 35 -0.09 -6.78 4.05
C GLY A 35 -1.41 -6.26 4.59
N GLY A 36 -2.09 -5.45 3.82
CA GLY A 36 -3.40 -4.93 4.18
C GLY A 36 -3.75 -3.60 3.55
N ASP A 37 -4.79 -2.98 4.09
CA ASP A 37 -5.26 -1.65 3.71
C ASP A 37 -4.54 -0.58 4.54
N PHE A 38 -3.74 0.25 3.87
CA PHE A 38 -2.97 1.31 4.51
C PHE A 38 -3.68 2.66 4.52
N ASN A 39 -4.85 2.79 3.89
CA ASN A 39 -5.60 4.03 3.75
C ASN A 39 -4.77 5.22 3.24
N HIS A 40 -3.77 4.94 2.42
CA HIS A 40 -2.92 5.90 1.73
C HIS A 40 -2.79 5.49 0.28
N ASP A 41 -2.58 6.46 -0.61
CA ASP A 41 -2.32 6.18 -2.01
C ASP A 41 -0.90 5.60 -2.17
N LEU A 42 -0.83 4.31 -2.48
CA LEU A 42 0.44 3.59 -2.60
C LEU A 42 1.13 3.80 -3.95
N LYS A 43 0.41 4.28 -4.98
CA LYS A 43 0.99 4.60 -6.29
C LYS A 43 1.59 6.00 -6.33
N ALA A 44 1.05 6.93 -5.55
CA ALA A 44 1.48 8.31 -5.56
C ALA A 44 2.84 8.49 -4.90
N SER A 45 3.60 9.45 -5.39
CA SER A 45 4.87 9.87 -4.79
C SER A 45 4.66 11.08 -3.86
N GLU A 46 5.66 11.39 -3.04
CA GLU A 46 5.63 12.58 -2.19
C GLU A 46 5.42 13.89 -2.97
N LYS A 47 5.87 13.94 -4.22
CA LYS A 47 5.68 15.09 -5.12
C LYS A 47 4.20 15.34 -5.43
N ASP A 48 3.37 14.32 -5.34
CA ASP A 48 1.95 14.42 -5.62
C ASP A 48 1.16 14.93 -4.41
N ALA A 49 1.75 14.93 -3.22
CA ALA A 49 1.11 15.34 -1.97
C ALA A 49 0.63 16.80 -2.00
N GLU A 50 1.40 17.69 -2.60
CA GLU A 50 1.07 19.12 -2.67
C GLU A 50 -0.14 19.41 -3.58
N ASN A 51 -0.42 18.52 -4.54
CA ASN A 51 -1.51 18.65 -5.50
C ASN A 51 -2.61 17.60 -5.30
N CYS A 52 -2.61 16.93 -4.15
CA CYS A 52 -3.57 15.88 -3.86
C CYS A 52 -4.95 16.47 -3.55
N GLU A 53 -5.89 16.32 -4.46
CA GLU A 53 -7.30 16.69 -4.26
C GLU A 53 -8.10 15.60 -3.55
N SER A 54 -7.49 14.43 -3.33
CA SER A 54 -8.09 13.26 -2.71
C SER A 54 -7.85 13.23 -1.21
N TRP A 55 -8.74 12.55 -0.48
CA TRP A 55 -8.54 12.20 0.93
C TRP A 55 -7.41 11.18 1.13
N ALA A 56 -7.05 10.44 0.09
CA ALA A 56 -5.98 9.44 0.14
C ALA A 56 -4.65 10.09 -0.24
N TYR A 57 -3.92 10.54 0.77
CA TYR A 57 -2.59 11.10 0.58
C TYR A 57 -1.57 10.01 0.25
N PRO A 58 -0.45 10.35 -0.42
CA PRO A 58 0.65 9.41 -0.62
C PRO A 58 1.15 8.83 0.70
N PHE A 59 1.50 7.55 0.69
CA PHE A 59 2.09 6.92 1.88
C PHE A 59 3.44 7.59 2.19
N PRO A 60 3.68 8.00 3.46
CA PRO A 60 4.94 8.63 3.85
C PRO A 60 6.08 7.60 3.93
N ARG A 61 6.70 7.30 2.81
CA ARG A 61 7.74 6.26 2.72
C ARG A 61 8.96 6.54 3.59
N GLU A 62 9.21 7.80 3.94
CA GLU A 62 10.26 8.21 4.88
C GLU A 62 10.03 7.64 6.30
N GLU A 63 8.80 7.28 6.63
CA GLU A 63 8.47 6.66 7.91
C GLU A 63 8.72 5.14 7.93
N LEU A 64 9.00 4.53 6.77
CA LEU A 64 9.40 3.12 6.73
C LEU A 64 10.81 2.97 7.30
N PRO A 65 11.06 1.95 8.14
CA PRO A 65 12.41 1.66 8.61
C PRO A 65 13.33 1.32 7.45
N GLU A 66 14.62 1.52 7.65
CA GLU A 66 15.64 0.99 6.75
C GLU A 66 15.42 -0.51 6.54
N HIS A 67 15.69 -1.03 5.36
CA HIS A 67 15.49 -2.42 4.93
C HIS A 67 14.04 -2.81 4.61
N PHE A 68 13.09 -1.88 4.61
CA PHE A 68 11.69 -2.13 4.26
C PHE A 68 11.26 -1.35 3.03
N SER A 69 10.44 -1.97 2.19
CA SER A 69 9.84 -1.32 1.02
C SER A 69 8.53 -1.97 0.64
N PHE A 70 7.70 -1.22 -0.10
CA PHE A 70 6.51 -1.78 -0.71
C PHE A 70 6.88 -2.66 -1.90
N CYS A 71 6.20 -3.80 -2.03
CA CYS A 71 6.38 -4.71 -3.15
C CYS A 71 6.08 -4.00 -4.49
N LEU A 72 5.05 -3.17 -4.54
CA LEU A 72 4.69 -2.44 -5.76
C LEU A 72 5.77 -1.44 -6.21
N ASP A 73 6.66 -1.01 -5.34
CA ASP A 73 7.76 -0.09 -5.68
C ASP A 73 8.84 -0.74 -6.56
N ASN A 74 8.81 -2.06 -6.73
CA ASN A 74 9.65 -2.77 -7.70
C ASN A 74 9.18 -2.59 -9.15
N LEU A 75 7.95 -2.10 -9.35
CA LEU A 75 7.40 -1.83 -10.66
C LEU A 75 7.92 -0.50 -11.20
N SER A 76 8.06 -0.40 -12.51
CA SER A 76 8.34 0.88 -13.17
C SER A 76 7.13 1.82 -13.03
N ASP A 77 7.34 3.12 -13.28
CA ASP A 77 6.26 4.11 -13.21
C ASP A 77 5.12 3.76 -14.18
N SER A 78 5.45 3.30 -15.39
CA SER A 78 4.44 2.88 -16.37
C SER A 78 3.68 1.63 -15.95
N GLU A 79 4.33 0.69 -15.28
CA GLU A 79 3.69 -0.50 -14.73
C GLU A 79 2.76 -0.15 -13.56
N LYS A 80 3.18 0.77 -12.69
CA LYS A 80 2.33 1.29 -11.61
C LYS A 80 1.08 1.99 -12.15
N ASP A 81 1.25 2.84 -13.16
CA ASP A 81 0.13 3.57 -13.78
C ASP A 81 -0.88 2.64 -14.44
N ALA A 82 -0.41 1.53 -15.02
CA ALA A 82 -1.24 0.52 -15.65
C ALA A 82 -1.89 -0.44 -14.66
N LEU A 83 -1.45 -0.44 -13.41
CA LEU A 83 -1.95 -1.33 -12.37
C LEU A 83 -3.41 -0.97 -12.02
N TRP A 84 -4.29 -1.97 -11.96
CA TRP A 84 -5.67 -1.78 -11.51
C TRP A 84 -5.67 -1.24 -10.07
N ASP A 85 -6.51 -0.23 -9.79
CA ASP A 85 -6.63 0.29 -8.43
C ASP A 85 -7.33 -0.70 -7.51
N SER A 86 -6.80 -0.85 -6.29
CA SER A 86 -7.30 -1.84 -5.35
C SER A 86 -8.61 -1.45 -4.67
N ALA A 87 -9.00 -0.17 -4.70
CA ALA A 87 -10.18 0.30 -4.01
C ALA A 87 -10.92 1.38 -4.82
N ARG A 88 -12.23 1.48 -4.57
CA ARG A 88 -13.09 2.54 -5.10
C ARG A 88 -13.82 3.28 -3.98
N ASN A 89 -14.37 4.45 -4.30
CA ASN A 89 -15.33 5.08 -3.39
C ASN A 89 -16.50 4.12 -3.09
N ALA A 90 -16.83 4.02 -1.81
CA ALA A 90 -17.88 3.11 -1.32
C ALA A 90 -19.30 3.69 -1.45
N ASP A 91 -19.43 4.97 -1.78
CA ASP A 91 -20.69 5.71 -1.79
C ASP A 91 -21.52 5.54 -3.08
N MET A 92 -20.97 4.86 -4.07
CA MET A 92 -21.64 4.64 -5.35
C MET A 92 -21.15 3.33 -6.00
N GLU A 93 -21.93 2.81 -6.94
CA GLU A 93 -21.50 1.71 -7.80
C GLU A 93 -20.34 2.14 -8.70
N TYR A 94 -19.51 1.18 -9.07
CA TYR A 94 -18.40 1.46 -9.97
C TYR A 94 -18.89 1.82 -11.37
N VAL A 95 -18.54 3.04 -11.78
CA VAL A 95 -18.76 3.52 -13.15
C VAL A 95 -17.40 3.91 -13.73
N PRO A 96 -16.89 3.20 -14.76
CA PRO A 96 -15.58 3.50 -15.35
C PRO A 96 -15.47 4.98 -15.77
N GLY A 97 -14.37 5.62 -15.38
CA GLY A 97 -14.12 7.03 -15.68
C GLY A 97 -14.88 8.04 -14.82
N VAL A 98 -15.75 7.59 -13.93
CA VAL A 98 -16.56 8.44 -13.02
C VAL A 98 -16.22 8.18 -11.56
N THR A 99 -16.26 6.92 -11.14
CA THR A 99 -15.97 6.54 -9.75
C THR A 99 -14.50 6.73 -9.44
N TYR A 100 -14.21 7.45 -8.35
CA TYR A 100 -12.83 7.59 -7.86
C TYR A 100 -12.27 6.24 -7.44
N THR A 101 -11.06 5.94 -7.91
CA THR A 101 -10.33 4.73 -7.56
C THR A 101 -8.92 5.09 -7.07
N VAL A 102 -8.36 4.24 -6.21
CA VAL A 102 -7.04 4.43 -5.62
C VAL A 102 -6.49 3.08 -5.16
N THR A 103 -5.18 2.92 -5.13
CA THR A 103 -4.55 1.74 -4.55
C THR A 103 -4.21 2.00 -3.09
N LEU A 104 -5.00 1.42 -2.19
CA LEU A 104 -4.84 1.52 -0.74
C LEU A 104 -4.21 0.27 -0.12
N ASP A 105 -4.28 -0.84 -0.83
CA ASP A 105 -3.90 -2.17 -0.35
C ASP A 105 -2.58 -2.61 -0.98
N GLY A 106 -1.72 -3.21 -0.18
CA GLY A 106 -0.43 -3.65 -0.67
C GLY A 106 0.36 -4.43 0.37
N PHE A 107 1.64 -4.64 0.09
CA PHE A 107 2.55 -5.41 0.94
C PHE A 107 3.85 -4.66 1.15
N ILE A 108 4.28 -4.60 2.42
CA ILE A 108 5.61 -4.15 2.81
C ILE A 108 6.42 -5.40 3.15
N THR A 109 7.65 -5.47 2.66
CA THR A 109 8.55 -6.59 2.94
C THR A 109 9.91 -6.08 3.41
N SER A 110 10.55 -6.88 4.27
CA SER A 110 11.97 -6.69 4.60
C SER A 110 12.87 -7.09 3.43
N ASP A 111 14.09 -6.60 3.40
CA ASP A 111 15.04 -6.82 2.29
C ASP A 111 15.54 -8.27 2.15
N ASN A 112 15.29 -9.12 3.15
CA ASN A 112 15.50 -10.56 3.09
C ASN A 112 14.34 -11.34 2.46
N ILE A 113 13.36 -10.63 1.93
CA ILE A 113 12.24 -11.17 1.13
C ILE A 113 12.31 -10.56 -0.26
N GLU A 114 12.27 -11.41 -1.29
CA GLU A 114 12.17 -10.97 -2.68
C GLU A 114 10.73 -11.10 -3.15
N CYS A 115 10.12 -9.98 -3.55
CA CYS A 115 8.83 -9.99 -4.22
C CYS A 115 9.03 -10.38 -5.68
N THR A 116 8.51 -11.54 -6.08
CA THR A 116 8.71 -12.07 -7.44
C THR A 116 7.54 -11.79 -8.37
N GLU A 117 6.37 -11.51 -7.84
CA GLU A 117 5.18 -11.19 -8.61
C GLU A 117 4.24 -10.33 -7.76
N TYR A 118 3.64 -9.31 -8.37
CA TYR A 118 2.65 -8.45 -7.72
C TYR A 118 1.55 -8.08 -8.69
N GLU A 119 0.29 -8.19 -8.24
CA GLU A 119 -0.87 -7.85 -9.05
C GLU A 119 -2.02 -7.33 -8.19
N ASN A 120 -2.72 -6.32 -8.69
CA ASN A 120 -4.05 -5.96 -8.22
C ASN A 120 -5.06 -6.64 -9.13
N VAL A 121 -5.85 -7.54 -8.57
CA VAL A 121 -6.76 -8.38 -9.34
C VAL A 121 -8.01 -7.59 -9.71
N ASN A 122 -8.27 -7.45 -11.00
CA ASN A 122 -9.44 -6.73 -11.50
C ASN A 122 -10.67 -7.63 -11.52
N THR A 123 -11.58 -7.44 -10.55
CA THR A 123 -12.93 -8.05 -10.57
C THR A 123 -13.99 -7.03 -10.98
N GLY A 124 -13.61 -5.80 -11.32
CA GLY A 124 -14.53 -4.68 -11.56
C GLY A 124 -15.27 -4.27 -10.29
N TYR A 125 -14.68 -4.52 -9.12
CA TYR A 125 -15.29 -4.27 -7.79
C TYR A 125 -16.65 -4.96 -7.63
N SER A 126 -16.77 -6.16 -8.19
CA SER A 126 -18.05 -6.90 -8.22
C SER A 126 -18.51 -7.41 -6.86
N TYR A 127 -17.60 -7.56 -5.91
CA TYR A 127 -17.86 -8.21 -4.62
C TYR A 127 -17.63 -7.31 -3.42
N SER A 128 -16.89 -6.22 -3.60
CA SER A 128 -16.46 -5.32 -2.53
C SER A 128 -16.03 -3.99 -3.13
N ASP A 129 -15.91 -2.96 -2.32
CA ASP A 129 -15.26 -1.70 -2.68
C ASP A 129 -13.73 -1.83 -2.75
N HIS A 130 -13.20 -2.97 -2.32
CA HIS A 130 -11.80 -3.36 -2.53
C HIS A 130 -11.72 -4.60 -3.42
N ASP A 131 -10.81 -4.56 -4.39
CA ASP A 131 -10.42 -5.73 -5.18
C ASP A 131 -9.15 -6.36 -4.57
N PRO A 132 -8.96 -7.69 -4.74
CA PRO A 132 -7.82 -8.38 -4.13
C PRO A 132 -6.47 -7.88 -4.62
N VAL A 133 -5.49 -7.84 -3.74
CA VAL A 133 -4.08 -7.67 -4.09
C VAL A 133 -3.35 -8.98 -3.85
N TYR A 134 -2.39 -9.26 -4.70
CA TYR A 134 -1.73 -10.56 -4.76
C TYR A 134 -0.22 -10.38 -4.90
N MET A 135 0.53 -11.22 -4.19
CA MET A 135 1.99 -11.22 -4.25
C MET A 135 2.53 -12.64 -4.18
N LYS A 136 3.54 -12.93 -4.99
CA LYS A 136 4.45 -14.05 -4.75
C LYS A 136 5.76 -13.54 -4.20
N PHE A 137 6.33 -14.26 -3.27
CA PHE A 137 7.60 -13.89 -2.69
C PHE A 137 8.48 -15.10 -2.44
N LYS A 138 9.74 -14.82 -2.27
CA LYS A 138 10.79 -15.81 -1.95
C LYS A 138 11.57 -15.32 -0.74
N LEU A 139 11.80 -16.20 0.21
CA LEU A 139 12.71 -15.93 1.31
C LEU A 139 14.14 -16.09 0.81
N LEU A 140 14.96 -15.08 1.09
CA LEU A 140 16.37 -15.12 0.69
C LEU A 140 17.21 -15.74 1.80
N ASP A 141 18.09 -16.64 1.42
CA ASP A 141 19.09 -17.18 2.34
C ASP A 141 20.17 -16.11 2.64
N GLU A 142 20.66 -16.13 3.86
CA GLU A 142 21.77 -15.25 4.25
C GLU A 142 23.07 -15.59 3.49
#